data_a05dbc5223ccfa2e1c3acd2fd0efa89d
#
_entry.id   a05dbc5223ccfa2e1c3acd2fd0efa89d
#
_cell.length_a   1.000
_cell.length_b   1.000
_cell.length_c   1.000
_cell.angle_alpha   90.00
_cell.angle_beta   90.00
_cell.angle_gamma   90.00
#
_symmetry.space_group_name_H-M   'P 1'
#
loop_
_entity.id
_entity.type
_entity.pdbx_description
1 polymer ?
#
loop_
_entity_poly.entity_id
_entity_poly.type
_entity_poly.pdbx_seq_one_letter_code
_entity_poly.pdbx_strand_id
1 'polypeptide(L)'
;MSPVRIIDVSYVAAPSPAVDTPPPEPIKINAMEAQWVGIPLLQHLLIFEGDQHIVPPFDAVLRSLKSSLAATLAAHAPLAGKLHHLAGAGDVAILWPSPDGVRFVAAESDADARRLAGDEEHDGATFERLVPEVEMTVLPAPLLAVQATRLGGGGGVALGITAHHAVADGRSLWRFVEAWAAACRGDAPPAPPVFDRSRVSLPGGEELARTVLRKYTPNLPVASLPPSVLKEEDRMRFCRRTFTLDAPHMERLKQRIVGLGEGQGAPSRRAPSTFVAAVALAWTCFARCRPFAADEDVFLFFFADARGRLDPPAGEDYFGACITACLTRLPARELHGERALAAAAAAARVPGAVPMDRLMNVSGSSGFRVYEVADFGWGRPRRTENVRMNHDGQVALVRARDGRGVQLSVAMLERAHMDAFKSDFLGLLG
;
A
#
# COMPACT_ATOMS: atom_id res chain seq x y z
N MET A 1 10.19 -21.46 7.66
CA MET A 1 9.49 -20.33 8.32
C MET A 1 10.17 -20.01 9.64
N SER A 2 10.61 -18.78 9.83
CA SER A 2 11.15 -18.35 11.12
C SER A 2 9.99 -17.97 12.05
N PRO A 3 9.91 -18.53 13.26
CA PRO A 3 8.88 -18.16 14.21
C PRO A 3 9.06 -16.69 14.65
N VAL A 4 7.96 -16.02 14.94
CA VAL A 4 7.96 -14.70 15.57
C VAL A 4 7.40 -14.85 16.97
N ARG A 5 8.18 -14.45 17.97
CA ARG A 5 7.81 -14.50 19.39
C ARG A 5 7.47 -13.09 19.88
N ILE A 6 6.25 -12.89 20.33
CA ILE A 6 5.84 -11.64 20.96
C ILE A 6 6.51 -11.53 22.34
N ILE A 7 7.17 -10.40 22.59
CA ILE A 7 7.85 -10.06 23.85
C ILE A 7 6.92 -9.20 24.72
N ASP A 8 6.26 -8.20 24.12
CA ASP A 8 5.43 -7.23 24.82
C ASP A 8 4.30 -6.72 23.89
N VAL A 9 3.16 -6.43 24.48
CA VAL A 9 2.06 -5.72 23.84
C VAL A 9 1.71 -4.54 24.73
N SER A 10 1.85 -3.35 24.18
CA SER A 10 1.51 -2.10 24.85
C SER A 10 0.65 -1.22 23.96
N TYR A 11 0.19 -0.10 24.50
CA TYR A 11 -0.64 0.84 23.77
C TYR A 11 -0.06 2.23 23.88
N VAL A 12 0.00 2.95 22.77
CA VAL A 12 0.49 4.33 22.69
C VAL A 12 -0.71 5.26 22.51
N ALA A 13 -0.99 6.03 23.54
CA ALA A 13 -2.10 6.98 23.51
C ALA A 13 -1.69 8.26 22.76
N ALA A 14 -2.65 8.91 22.11
CA ALA A 14 -2.53 10.31 21.75
C ALA A 14 -2.49 11.17 23.03
N PRO A 15 -1.81 12.33 23.03
CA PRO A 15 -1.89 13.26 24.14
C PRO A 15 -3.35 13.60 24.45
N SER A 16 -3.73 13.51 25.74
CA SER A 16 -5.10 13.82 26.15
C SER A 16 -5.41 15.28 25.89
N PRO A 17 -6.61 15.62 25.36
CA PRO A 17 -7.09 16.99 25.38
C PRO A 17 -7.20 17.51 26.81
N ALA A 18 -7.22 18.83 26.99
CA ALA A 18 -7.41 19.43 28.31
C ALA A 18 -8.71 18.88 28.92
N VAL A 19 -8.72 18.73 30.27
CA VAL A 19 -9.79 18.05 31.03
C VAL A 19 -11.19 18.62 30.75
N ASP A 20 -11.30 19.90 30.39
CA ASP A 20 -12.56 20.58 30.13
C ASP A 20 -12.94 20.66 28.63
N THR A 21 -12.23 19.98 27.75
CA THR A 21 -12.53 19.99 26.32
C THR A 21 -13.62 18.95 26.01
N PRO A 22 -14.73 19.33 25.37
CA PRO A 22 -15.75 18.36 24.97
C PRO A 22 -15.15 17.34 24.00
N PRO A 23 -15.65 16.09 23.99
CA PRO A 23 -15.18 15.09 23.04
C PRO A 23 -15.37 15.62 21.62
N PRO A 24 -14.39 15.39 20.72
CA PRO A 24 -14.47 15.84 19.35
C PRO A 24 -15.64 15.17 18.63
N GLU A 25 -16.22 15.86 17.65
CA GLU A 25 -17.27 15.28 16.82
C GLU A 25 -16.76 14.06 16.03
N PRO A 26 -17.62 13.03 15.85
CA PRO A 26 -17.28 11.89 15.02
C PRO A 26 -16.93 12.30 13.59
N ILE A 27 -15.82 11.79 13.05
CA ILE A 27 -15.47 12.00 11.65
C ILE A 27 -16.17 10.93 10.82
N LYS A 28 -17.30 11.28 10.19
CA LYS A 28 -17.98 10.37 9.25
C LYS A 28 -17.14 10.15 8.01
N ILE A 29 -17.02 8.90 7.59
CA ILE A 29 -16.31 8.57 6.34
C ILE A 29 -17.14 9.00 5.12
N ASN A 30 -16.45 9.40 4.05
CA ASN A 30 -17.08 9.76 2.79
C ASN A 30 -17.23 8.52 1.85
N ALA A 31 -17.86 8.70 0.69
CA ALA A 31 -18.13 7.61 -0.25
C ALA A 31 -16.85 6.96 -0.83
N MET A 32 -15.74 7.71 -0.96
CA MET A 32 -14.46 7.14 -1.40
C MET A 32 -13.84 6.24 -0.35
N GLU A 33 -14.08 6.53 0.92
CA GLU A 33 -13.59 5.77 2.08
C GLU A 33 -14.47 4.55 2.37
N ALA A 34 -15.78 4.67 2.16
CA ALA A 34 -16.78 3.65 2.49
C ALA A 34 -16.53 2.30 1.81
N GLN A 35 -16.02 2.28 0.58
CA GLN A 35 -15.69 1.03 -0.14
C GLN A 35 -14.58 0.21 0.55
N TRP A 36 -13.75 0.84 1.37
CA TRP A 36 -12.61 0.19 2.03
C TRP A 36 -12.95 -0.41 3.39
N VAL A 37 -14.17 -0.20 3.89
CA VAL A 37 -14.61 -0.84 5.15
C VAL A 37 -14.60 -2.37 5.02
N GLY A 38 -14.96 -2.90 3.85
CA GLY A 38 -14.91 -4.34 3.55
C GLY A 38 -13.51 -4.87 3.15
N ILE A 39 -12.51 -4.00 2.92
CA ILE A 39 -11.12 -4.40 2.63
C ILE A 39 -10.19 -3.57 3.52
N PRO A 40 -10.19 -3.85 4.84
CA PRO A 40 -9.69 -2.90 5.82
C PRO A 40 -8.16 -2.82 5.92
N LEU A 41 -7.43 -3.87 5.49
CA LEU A 41 -6.02 -3.99 5.85
C LEU A 41 -5.09 -3.36 4.82
N LEU A 42 -4.43 -2.28 5.22
CA LEU A 42 -3.28 -1.67 4.54
C LEU A 42 -2.03 -2.00 5.37
N GLN A 43 -1.22 -2.95 4.90
CA GLN A 43 -0.09 -3.49 5.66
C GLN A 43 1.23 -3.29 4.93
N HIS A 44 2.18 -2.67 5.61
CA HIS A 44 3.53 -2.44 5.10
C HIS A 44 4.57 -2.94 6.09
N LEU A 45 5.65 -3.47 5.54
CA LEU A 45 6.81 -3.95 6.27
C LEU A 45 8.04 -3.14 5.83
N LEU A 46 8.79 -2.64 6.78
CA LEU A 46 10.08 -1.98 6.61
C LEU A 46 11.15 -2.87 7.25
N ILE A 47 12.18 -3.23 6.51
CA ILE A 47 13.29 -4.06 7.00
C ILE A 47 14.54 -3.21 7.06
N PHE A 48 15.09 -3.07 8.27
CA PHE A 48 16.35 -2.39 8.54
C PHE A 48 17.41 -3.46 8.81
N GLU A 49 18.47 -3.43 8.01
CA GLU A 49 19.62 -4.32 8.20
C GLU A 49 20.49 -3.73 9.30
N GLY A 50 20.82 -4.55 10.30
CA GLY A 50 21.65 -4.13 11.41
C GLY A 50 23.14 -4.29 11.09
N ASP A 51 23.83 -3.19 10.87
CA ASP A 51 25.21 -3.10 11.34
C ASP A 51 25.14 -2.59 12.78
N GLN A 52 25.78 -3.29 13.74
CA GLN A 52 25.71 -2.96 15.17
C GLN A 52 26.14 -1.52 15.51
N HIS A 53 26.75 -0.83 14.54
CA HIS A 53 27.16 0.59 14.67
C HIS A 53 26.08 1.58 14.20
N ILE A 54 25.02 1.14 13.52
CA ILE A 54 23.99 1.99 12.92
C ILE A 54 22.66 1.84 13.63
N VAL A 55 22.23 0.59 13.89
CA VAL A 55 20.95 0.32 14.58
C VAL A 55 21.21 0.26 16.09
N PRO A 56 20.55 1.12 16.89
CA PRO A 56 20.70 1.10 18.35
C PRO A 56 20.28 -0.23 18.97
N PRO A 57 20.62 -0.51 20.23
CA PRO A 57 20.07 -1.64 20.98
C PRO A 57 18.53 -1.65 20.93
N PHE A 58 17.94 -2.82 20.78
CA PHE A 58 16.51 -2.97 20.50
C PHE A 58 15.60 -2.25 21.51
N ASP A 59 15.96 -2.27 22.81
CA ASP A 59 15.21 -1.53 23.83
C ASP A 59 15.23 0.00 23.61
N ALA A 60 16.35 0.53 23.09
CA ALA A 60 16.42 1.94 22.73
C ALA A 60 15.57 2.25 21.50
N VAL A 61 15.55 1.35 20.51
CA VAL A 61 14.66 1.42 19.34
C VAL A 61 13.20 1.46 19.79
N LEU A 62 12.77 0.54 20.68
CA LEU A 62 11.40 0.49 21.20
C LEU A 62 11.01 1.78 21.93
N ARG A 63 11.87 2.29 22.81
CA ARG A 63 11.59 3.56 23.51
C ARG A 63 11.45 4.73 22.54
N SER A 64 12.35 4.85 21.57
CA SER A 64 12.34 5.92 20.58
C SER A 64 11.09 5.84 19.71
N LEU A 65 10.74 4.66 19.21
CA LEU A 65 9.54 4.47 18.40
C LEU A 65 8.25 4.78 19.17
N LYS A 66 8.12 4.33 20.42
CA LYS A 66 6.92 4.59 21.24
C LYS A 66 6.79 6.09 21.60
N SER A 67 7.87 6.74 22.01
CA SER A 67 7.85 8.17 22.38
C SER A 67 7.57 9.06 21.17
N SER A 68 8.21 8.81 20.04
CA SER A 68 7.97 9.57 18.80
C SER A 68 6.59 9.30 18.21
N LEU A 69 6.05 8.07 18.34
CA LEU A 69 4.68 7.76 17.95
C LEU A 69 3.69 8.59 18.76
N ALA A 70 3.84 8.64 20.09
CA ALA A 70 3.00 9.46 20.96
C ALA A 70 3.03 10.95 20.56
N ALA A 71 4.23 11.49 20.28
CA ALA A 71 4.37 12.86 19.79
C ALA A 71 3.70 13.09 18.43
N THR A 72 3.80 12.14 17.51
CA THR A 72 3.18 12.21 16.17
C THR A 72 1.65 12.17 16.27
N LEU A 73 1.12 11.38 17.20
CA LEU A 73 -0.32 11.28 17.43
C LEU A 73 -0.92 12.59 17.95
N ALA A 74 -0.14 13.57 18.42
CA ALA A 74 -0.65 14.89 18.74
C ALA A 74 -1.33 15.58 17.54
N ALA A 75 -0.73 15.46 16.35
CA ALA A 75 -1.29 15.99 15.10
C ALA A 75 -2.17 14.96 14.35
N HIS A 76 -2.06 13.67 14.69
CA HIS A 76 -2.78 12.57 14.05
C HIS A 76 -3.72 11.85 15.03
N ALA A 77 -4.28 12.58 15.99
CA ALA A 77 -5.09 12.02 17.08
C ALA A 77 -6.23 11.07 16.62
N PRO A 78 -6.93 11.32 15.50
CA PRO A 78 -7.94 10.38 15.02
C PRO A 78 -7.41 8.97 14.78
N LEU A 79 -6.11 8.78 14.45
CA LEU A 79 -5.53 7.44 14.23
C LEU A 79 -5.40 6.59 15.52
N ALA A 80 -5.46 7.20 16.69
CA ALA A 80 -5.56 6.51 17.97
C ALA A 80 -7.00 6.16 18.38
N GLY A 81 -7.97 6.47 17.51
CA GLY A 81 -9.39 6.16 17.68
C GLY A 81 -9.77 4.78 17.13
N LYS A 82 -11.08 4.59 16.98
CA LYS A 82 -11.67 3.39 16.37
C LYS A 82 -12.71 3.78 15.31
N LEU A 83 -12.87 2.94 14.32
CA LEU A 83 -13.94 3.04 13.33
C LEU A 83 -15.20 2.37 13.89
N HIS A 84 -16.31 3.08 13.92
CA HIS A 84 -17.58 2.64 14.49
C HIS A 84 -18.68 2.63 13.43
N HIS A 85 -19.60 1.67 13.56
CA HIS A 85 -20.87 1.69 12.86
C HIS A 85 -21.91 2.43 13.70
N LEU A 86 -22.44 3.55 13.19
CA LEU A 86 -23.51 4.35 13.80
C LEU A 86 -24.85 3.84 13.28
N ALA A 87 -25.34 2.74 13.85
CA ALA A 87 -26.50 2.00 13.34
C ALA A 87 -27.76 2.84 13.13
N GLY A 88 -28.03 3.82 14.03
CA GLY A 88 -29.21 4.69 13.93
C GLY A 88 -29.20 5.60 12.70
N ALA A 89 -28.00 5.98 12.19
CA ALA A 89 -27.83 6.81 10.99
C ALA A 89 -27.45 6.00 9.75
N GLY A 90 -26.99 4.74 9.92
CA GLY A 90 -26.41 3.94 8.86
C GLY A 90 -25.03 4.45 8.39
N ASP A 91 -24.38 5.25 9.21
CA ASP A 91 -23.07 5.83 8.93
C ASP A 91 -21.95 4.98 9.54
N VAL A 92 -20.73 5.15 9.01
CA VAL A 92 -19.51 4.70 9.68
C VAL A 92 -18.66 5.92 9.97
N ALA A 93 -18.09 6.00 11.16
CA ALA A 93 -17.33 7.18 11.61
C ALA A 93 -16.14 6.80 12.49
N ILE A 94 -15.12 7.65 12.48
CA ILE A 94 -14.01 7.61 13.42
C ILE A 94 -14.44 8.30 14.72
N LEU A 95 -14.32 7.59 15.84
CA LEU A 95 -14.51 8.15 17.18
C LEU A 95 -13.17 8.13 17.92
N TRP A 96 -12.80 9.30 18.51
CA TRP A 96 -11.58 9.46 19.31
C TRP A 96 -11.79 10.50 20.41
N PRO A 97 -11.00 10.53 21.49
CA PRO A 97 -9.96 9.56 21.81
C PRO A 97 -10.54 8.19 22.13
N SER A 98 -9.75 7.13 21.85
CA SER A 98 -10.02 5.80 22.36
C SER A 98 -9.21 5.56 23.63
N PRO A 99 -9.76 4.93 24.66
CA PRO A 99 -9.01 4.63 25.89
C PRO A 99 -7.79 3.72 25.63
N ASP A 100 -7.85 2.91 24.58
CA ASP A 100 -6.80 1.93 24.31
C ASP A 100 -5.59 2.55 23.55
N GLY A 101 -5.81 3.55 22.68
CA GLY A 101 -4.76 4.11 21.82
C GLY A 101 -4.32 3.16 20.71
N VAL A 102 -3.08 3.36 20.17
CA VAL A 102 -2.48 2.55 19.11
C VAL A 102 -1.77 1.33 19.70
N ARG A 103 -2.17 0.12 19.29
CA ARG A 103 -1.50 -1.12 19.69
C ARG A 103 -0.08 -1.17 19.16
N PHE A 104 0.88 -1.37 20.07
CA PHE A 104 2.31 -1.50 19.77
C PHE A 104 2.82 -2.85 20.25
N VAL A 105 3.27 -3.69 19.32
CA VAL A 105 3.81 -5.03 19.57
C VAL A 105 5.32 -4.99 19.50
N ALA A 106 6.01 -5.49 20.52
CA ALA A 106 7.43 -5.80 20.48
C ALA A 106 7.59 -7.32 20.33
N ALA A 107 8.41 -7.73 19.37
CA ALA A 107 8.61 -9.13 19.03
C ALA A 107 10.08 -9.43 18.70
N GLU A 108 10.41 -10.71 18.58
CA GLU A 108 11.69 -11.18 18.07
C GLU A 108 11.51 -12.37 17.12
N SER A 109 12.46 -12.54 16.21
CA SER A 109 12.51 -13.63 15.25
C SER A 109 13.94 -13.96 14.89
N ASP A 110 14.24 -15.22 14.63
CA ASP A 110 15.54 -15.68 14.11
C ASP A 110 15.69 -15.44 12.59
N ALA A 111 14.72 -14.78 11.96
CA ALA A 111 14.77 -14.46 10.55
C ALA A 111 16.01 -13.61 10.20
N ASP A 112 16.60 -13.89 9.04
CA ASP A 112 17.75 -13.16 8.53
C ASP A 112 17.29 -11.90 7.78
N ALA A 113 17.69 -10.73 8.26
CA ALA A 113 17.33 -9.44 7.68
C ALA A 113 17.80 -9.29 6.22
N ARG A 114 18.98 -9.81 5.86
CA ARG A 114 19.52 -9.74 4.49
C ARG A 114 18.70 -10.60 3.54
N ARG A 115 18.34 -11.81 3.98
CA ARG A 115 17.48 -12.71 3.20
C ARG A 115 16.09 -12.11 2.99
N LEU A 116 15.48 -11.54 4.04
CA LEU A 116 14.17 -10.88 3.94
C LEU A 116 14.20 -9.65 3.03
N ALA A 117 15.35 -8.94 2.99
CA ALA A 117 15.54 -7.76 2.14
C ALA A 117 16.02 -8.08 0.72
N GLY A 118 16.25 -9.35 0.37
CA GLY A 118 16.66 -9.80 -0.97
C GLY A 118 15.57 -9.59 -2.02
N ASP A 119 15.94 -9.70 -3.31
CA ASP A 119 15.02 -9.55 -4.45
C ASP A 119 14.43 -10.90 -4.90
N GLU A 120 15.04 -12.00 -4.49
CA GLU A 120 14.64 -13.35 -4.84
C GLU A 120 13.30 -13.73 -4.19
N GLU A 121 13.00 -15.00 -4.15
CA GLU A 121 11.74 -15.50 -3.63
C GLU A 121 11.51 -15.13 -2.16
N HIS A 122 10.48 -14.34 -1.91
CA HIS A 122 10.12 -13.90 -0.57
C HIS A 122 9.28 -14.95 0.17
N ASP A 123 9.57 -15.11 1.44
CA ASP A 123 8.73 -15.87 2.37
C ASP A 123 7.55 -15.01 2.83
N GLY A 124 6.44 -15.05 2.08
CA GLY A 124 5.22 -14.31 2.37
C GLY A 124 4.65 -14.60 3.76
N ALA A 125 4.76 -15.85 4.22
CA ALA A 125 4.31 -16.24 5.55
C ALA A 125 5.13 -15.60 6.67
N THR A 126 6.43 -15.41 6.47
CA THR A 126 7.27 -14.64 7.40
C THR A 126 6.88 -13.17 7.37
N PHE A 127 6.61 -12.57 6.21
CA PHE A 127 6.18 -11.18 6.13
C PHE A 127 4.86 -10.92 6.87
N GLU A 128 3.88 -11.81 6.76
CA GLU A 128 2.59 -11.68 7.48
C GLU A 128 2.74 -11.73 9.00
N ARG A 129 3.75 -12.43 9.53
CA ARG A 129 4.05 -12.48 10.98
C ARG A 129 4.85 -11.28 11.49
N LEU A 130 5.51 -10.53 10.60
CA LEU A 130 6.28 -9.33 10.94
C LEU A 130 5.44 -8.06 10.97
N VAL A 131 4.14 -8.15 10.68
CA VAL A 131 3.17 -7.08 10.86
C VAL A 131 2.19 -7.43 11.98
N PRO A 132 1.60 -6.44 12.69
CA PRO A 132 0.67 -6.73 13.77
C PRO A 132 -0.59 -7.39 13.24
N GLU A 133 -0.97 -8.50 13.87
CA GLU A 133 -2.27 -9.12 13.66
C GLU A 133 -3.34 -8.28 14.39
N VAL A 134 -4.31 -7.79 13.63
CA VAL A 134 -5.38 -6.92 14.13
C VAL A 134 -6.69 -7.27 13.44
N GLU A 135 -7.73 -7.53 14.25
CA GLU A 135 -9.08 -7.70 13.72
C GLU A 135 -9.65 -6.32 13.32
N MET A 136 -9.92 -6.14 12.05
CA MET A 136 -10.45 -4.90 11.48
C MET A 136 -11.74 -5.13 10.68
N THR A 137 -12.23 -6.37 10.61
CA THR A 137 -13.45 -6.70 9.88
C THR A 137 -14.71 -6.61 10.74
N VAL A 138 -14.57 -6.41 12.05
CA VAL A 138 -15.69 -6.22 12.98
C VAL A 138 -15.60 -4.86 13.64
N LEU A 139 -16.62 -4.01 13.46
CA LEU A 139 -16.68 -2.69 14.07
C LEU A 139 -17.26 -2.76 15.50
N PRO A 140 -16.67 -2.06 16.49
CA PRO A 140 -15.63 -1.05 16.33
C PRO A 140 -14.23 -1.63 16.11
N ALA A 141 -13.54 -1.13 15.08
CA ALA A 141 -12.21 -1.61 14.68
C ALA A 141 -11.11 -0.57 14.95
N PRO A 142 -9.89 -0.97 15.38
CA PRO A 142 -8.76 -0.07 15.51
C PRO A 142 -8.33 0.46 14.14
N LEU A 143 -7.71 1.65 14.12
CA LEU A 143 -7.30 2.33 12.90
C LEU A 143 -5.84 2.16 12.55
N LEU A 144 -5.00 1.90 13.56
CA LEU A 144 -3.56 1.79 13.43
C LEU A 144 -3.02 0.78 14.44
N ALA A 145 -2.07 -0.03 13.99
CA ALA A 145 -1.25 -0.87 14.87
C ALA A 145 0.18 -0.96 14.32
N VAL A 146 1.13 -1.17 15.19
CA VAL A 146 2.57 -1.22 14.88
C VAL A 146 3.20 -2.44 15.53
N GLN A 147 4.15 -3.07 14.83
CA GLN A 147 4.99 -4.12 15.39
C GLN A 147 6.45 -3.85 15.08
N ALA A 148 7.29 -3.78 16.11
CA ALA A 148 8.73 -3.77 15.96
C ALA A 148 9.27 -5.16 16.33
N THR A 149 9.97 -5.81 15.40
CA THR A 149 10.53 -7.15 15.59
C THR A 149 12.05 -7.10 15.48
N ARG A 150 12.75 -7.56 16.53
CA ARG A 150 14.18 -7.79 16.49
C ARG A 150 14.47 -9.00 15.60
N LEU A 151 15.37 -8.85 14.63
CA LEU A 151 15.82 -9.93 13.75
C LEU A 151 17.16 -10.49 14.24
N GLY A 152 17.19 -11.78 14.57
CA GLY A 152 18.36 -12.44 15.15
C GLY A 152 19.41 -12.85 14.10
N GLY A 153 18.97 -13.27 12.92
CA GLY A 153 19.84 -13.68 11.83
C GLY A 153 20.55 -12.49 11.16
N GLY A 154 21.82 -12.23 11.54
CA GLY A 154 22.61 -11.12 11.00
C GLY A 154 22.30 -9.74 11.58
N GLY A 155 21.40 -9.66 12.58
CA GLY A 155 20.96 -8.40 13.20
C GLY A 155 19.96 -7.63 12.35
N GLY A 156 19.25 -6.68 12.96
CA GLY A 156 18.33 -5.79 12.29
C GLY A 156 16.98 -5.65 12.98
N VAL A 157 16.13 -4.81 12.41
CA VAL A 157 14.78 -4.54 12.88
C VAL A 157 13.81 -4.60 11.71
N ALA A 158 12.70 -5.30 11.91
CA ALA A 158 11.53 -5.22 11.06
C ALA A 158 10.47 -4.34 11.73
N LEU A 159 9.96 -3.35 11.00
CA LEU A 159 8.87 -2.48 11.45
C LEU A 159 7.64 -2.73 10.59
N GLY A 160 6.64 -3.39 11.16
CA GLY A 160 5.35 -3.66 10.55
C GLY A 160 4.33 -2.59 10.92
N ILE A 161 3.61 -2.11 9.94
CA ILE A 161 2.57 -1.09 10.11
C ILE A 161 1.28 -1.63 9.50
N THR A 162 0.20 -1.66 10.28
CA THR A 162 -1.15 -2.00 9.83
C THR A 162 -2.06 -0.80 10.06
N ALA A 163 -2.70 -0.31 9.00
CA ALA A 163 -3.69 0.77 9.07
C ALA A 163 -5.01 0.33 8.46
N HIS A 164 -6.13 0.90 8.96
CA HIS A 164 -7.45 0.65 8.37
C HIS A 164 -7.60 1.44 7.07
N HIS A 165 -7.82 0.76 5.95
CA HIS A 165 -7.82 1.40 4.61
C HIS A 165 -8.94 2.41 4.41
N ALA A 166 -10.06 2.31 5.15
CA ALA A 166 -11.13 3.30 5.12
C ALA A 166 -10.71 4.67 5.71
N VAL A 167 -9.59 4.77 6.42
CA VAL A 167 -9.16 6.03 7.05
C VAL A 167 -7.86 6.58 6.46
N ALA A 168 -7.15 5.78 5.67
CA ALA A 168 -5.92 6.19 5.01
C ALA A 168 -5.73 5.42 3.69
N ASP A 169 -5.33 6.11 2.64
CA ASP A 169 -4.70 5.50 1.48
C ASP A 169 -3.17 5.45 1.64
N GLY A 170 -2.48 4.89 0.65
CA GLY A 170 -1.03 4.80 0.69
C GLY A 170 -0.33 6.16 0.84
N ARG A 171 -0.86 7.24 0.25
CA ARG A 171 -0.30 8.58 0.38
C ARG A 171 -0.41 9.10 1.82
N SER A 172 -1.60 8.99 2.41
CA SER A 172 -1.85 9.37 3.80
C SER A 172 -0.97 8.57 4.76
N LEU A 173 -0.87 7.25 4.56
CA LEU A 173 -0.02 6.41 5.39
C LEU A 173 1.46 6.82 5.32
N TRP A 174 2.01 7.06 4.12
CA TRP A 174 3.42 7.45 4.01
C TRP A 174 3.71 8.85 4.55
N ARG A 175 2.75 9.77 4.51
CA ARG A 175 2.88 11.06 5.20
C ARG A 175 2.88 10.91 6.72
N PHE A 176 2.06 9.99 7.26
CA PHE A 176 2.12 9.65 8.68
C PHE A 176 3.48 9.06 9.07
N VAL A 177 4.01 8.12 8.28
CA VAL A 177 5.35 7.52 8.51
C VAL A 177 6.44 8.59 8.43
N GLU A 178 6.36 9.53 7.49
CA GLU A 178 7.29 10.67 7.38
C GLU A 178 7.27 11.53 8.66
N ALA A 179 6.09 11.88 9.17
CA ALA A 179 5.95 12.65 10.40
C ALA A 179 6.49 11.87 11.61
N TRP A 180 6.22 10.57 11.69
CA TRP A 180 6.70 9.71 12.76
C TRP A 180 8.22 9.55 12.73
N ALA A 181 8.79 9.30 11.56
CA ALA A 181 10.24 9.20 11.41
C ALA A 181 10.95 10.53 11.72
N ALA A 182 10.38 11.67 11.29
CA ALA A 182 10.89 13.00 11.65
C ALA A 182 10.89 13.23 13.17
N ALA A 183 9.78 12.90 13.85
CA ALA A 183 9.70 12.98 15.31
C ALA A 183 10.72 12.06 16.01
N CYS A 184 11.00 10.89 15.44
CA CYS A 184 11.99 9.95 15.97
C CYS A 184 13.42 10.50 15.89
N ARG A 185 13.74 11.26 14.86
CA ARG A 185 15.02 11.96 14.66
C ARG A 185 15.13 13.28 15.40
N GLY A 186 14.01 13.81 15.92
CA GLY A 186 13.94 15.17 16.48
C GLY A 186 13.89 16.27 15.43
N ASP A 187 13.54 15.93 14.19
CA ASP A 187 13.37 16.89 13.11
C ASP A 187 12.00 17.61 13.19
N ALA A 188 11.88 18.76 12.52
CA ALA A 188 10.61 19.43 12.36
C ALA A 188 9.63 18.52 11.59
N PRO A 189 8.38 18.36 12.07
CA PRO A 189 7.40 17.53 11.37
C PRO A 189 6.99 18.19 10.04
N PRO A 190 6.55 17.40 9.04
CA PRO A 190 5.92 17.94 7.84
C PRO A 190 4.62 18.69 8.20
N ALA A 191 4.04 19.37 7.20
CA ALA A 191 2.76 20.07 7.38
C ALA A 191 1.69 19.13 8.00
N PRO A 192 0.91 19.59 8.98
CA PRO A 192 -0.07 18.77 9.68
C PRO A 192 -1.13 18.21 8.73
N PRO A 193 -1.67 17.01 9.02
CA PRO A 193 -2.73 16.41 8.22
C PRO A 193 -4.07 17.14 8.45
N VAL A 194 -4.92 17.13 7.43
CA VAL A 194 -6.29 17.64 7.52
C VAL A 194 -7.28 16.49 7.42
N PHE A 195 -8.03 16.26 8.49
CA PHE A 195 -9.04 15.19 8.59
C PHE A 195 -10.46 15.66 8.19
N ASP A 196 -10.61 16.87 7.68
CA ASP A 196 -11.90 17.42 7.27
C ASP A 196 -12.43 16.72 6.02
N ARG A 197 -13.46 15.88 6.19
CA ARG A 197 -14.10 15.11 5.12
C ARG A 197 -14.91 15.97 4.15
N SER A 198 -15.25 17.20 4.53
CA SER A 198 -15.95 18.14 3.63
C SER A 198 -15.12 18.51 2.40
N ARG A 199 -13.77 18.38 2.47
CA ARG A 199 -12.88 18.59 1.33
C ARG A 199 -13.05 17.58 0.19
N VAL A 200 -13.68 16.43 0.46
CA VAL A 200 -14.05 15.43 -0.56
C VAL A 200 -15.56 15.53 -0.78
N SER A 201 -15.96 16.57 -1.50
CA SER A 201 -17.36 16.77 -1.88
C SER A 201 -17.70 15.97 -3.14
N LEU A 202 -18.64 15.04 -3.01
CA LEU A 202 -19.16 14.25 -4.11
C LEU A 202 -20.67 14.43 -4.24
N PRO A 203 -21.25 14.42 -5.46
CA PRO A 203 -22.69 14.44 -5.65
C PRO A 203 -23.37 13.32 -4.87
N GLY A 204 -24.38 13.64 -4.05
CA GLY A 204 -25.05 12.69 -3.15
C GLY A 204 -24.54 12.70 -1.70
N GLY A 205 -23.40 13.32 -1.41
CA GLY A 205 -22.92 13.55 -0.03
C GLY A 205 -22.91 12.29 0.85
N GLU A 206 -23.47 12.42 2.07
CA GLU A 206 -23.54 11.31 3.05
C GLU A 206 -24.38 10.13 2.55
N GLU A 207 -25.46 10.39 1.78
CA GLU A 207 -26.31 9.30 1.27
C GLU A 207 -25.57 8.44 0.23
N LEU A 208 -24.66 9.03 -0.55
CA LEU A 208 -23.78 8.25 -1.41
C LEU A 208 -22.88 7.34 -0.59
N ALA A 209 -22.31 7.82 0.51
CA ALA A 209 -21.49 7.00 1.41
C ALA A 209 -22.29 5.82 2.00
N ARG A 210 -23.53 6.07 2.48
CA ARG A 210 -24.44 5.02 2.96
C ARG A 210 -24.78 4.00 1.87
N THR A 211 -24.99 4.47 0.64
CA THR A 211 -25.25 3.59 -0.50
C THR A 211 -24.07 2.68 -0.80
N VAL A 212 -22.85 3.21 -0.75
CA VAL A 212 -21.61 2.44 -0.90
C VAL A 212 -21.45 1.42 0.24
N LEU A 213 -21.70 1.82 1.50
CA LEU A 213 -21.68 0.92 2.65
C LEU A 213 -22.66 -0.24 2.47
N ARG A 214 -23.95 0.04 2.14
CA ARG A 214 -24.97 -1.00 1.90
C ARG A 214 -24.56 -1.96 0.79
N LYS A 215 -23.86 -1.47 -0.24
CA LYS A 215 -23.41 -2.30 -1.37
C LYS A 215 -22.25 -3.21 -1.01
N TYR A 216 -21.25 -2.71 -0.31
CA TYR A 216 -19.99 -3.43 -0.09
C TYR A 216 -19.87 -4.07 1.30
N THR A 217 -20.64 -3.57 2.28
CA THR A 217 -20.67 -4.06 3.67
C THR A 217 -22.10 -4.15 4.21
N PRO A 218 -22.98 -4.96 3.58
CA PRO A 218 -24.40 -4.99 3.94
C PRO A 218 -24.67 -5.51 5.36
N ASN A 219 -23.71 -6.19 5.98
CA ASN A 219 -23.87 -6.88 7.26
C ASN A 219 -23.20 -6.15 8.43
N LEU A 220 -22.98 -4.82 8.33
CA LEU A 220 -22.39 -4.06 9.43
C LEU A 220 -23.12 -4.33 10.77
N PRO A 221 -22.39 -4.48 11.89
CA PRO A 221 -20.98 -4.12 12.10
C PRO A 221 -19.95 -5.15 11.60
N VAL A 222 -20.34 -6.26 10.97
CA VAL A 222 -19.41 -7.23 10.40
C VAL A 222 -19.18 -6.91 8.94
N ALA A 223 -17.97 -6.51 8.60
CA ALA A 223 -17.54 -6.22 7.24
C ALA A 223 -16.93 -7.48 6.61
N SER A 224 -17.76 -8.27 5.91
CA SER A 224 -17.30 -9.45 5.20
C SER A 224 -16.36 -9.08 4.06
N LEU A 225 -15.23 -9.79 3.93
CA LEU A 225 -14.33 -9.60 2.79
C LEU A 225 -15.04 -9.97 1.48
N PRO A 226 -14.85 -9.17 0.40
CA PRO A 226 -15.39 -9.53 -0.92
C PRO A 226 -14.85 -10.88 -1.39
N PRO A 227 -15.64 -11.67 -2.17
CA PRO A 227 -15.19 -12.96 -2.72
C PRO A 227 -13.93 -12.84 -3.62
N SER A 228 -13.65 -11.65 -4.15
CA SER A 228 -12.44 -11.37 -4.94
C SER A 228 -11.14 -11.29 -4.13
N VAL A 229 -11.24 -11.20 -2.81
CA VAL A 229 -10.07 -11.22 -1.92
C VAL A 229 -9.74 -12.66 -1.59
N LEU A 230 -8.53 -13.10 -1.93
CA LEU A 230 -8.08 -14.46 -1.65
C LEU A 230 -8.04 -14.72 -0.15
N LYS A 231 -8.38 -15.94 0.23
CA LYS A 231 -8.24 -16.43 1.60
C LYS A 231 -6.76 -16.47 2.01
N GLU A 232 -6.50 -16.49 3.30
CA GLU A 232 -5.14 -16.55 3.84
C GLU A 232 -4.36 -17.75 3.32
N GLU A 233 -4.99 -18.92 3.28
CA GLU A 233 -4.41 -20.17 2.79
C GLU A 233 -3.87 -20.03 1.34
N ASP A 234 -4.62 -19.35 0.47
CA ASP A 234 -4.21 -19.12 -0.92
C ASP A 234 -3.10 -18.07 -1.00
N ARG A 235 -3.15 -17.03 -0.15
CA ARG A 235 -2.10 -16.00 -0.10
C ARG A 235 -0.75 -16.57 0.34
N MET A 236 -0.76 -17.54 1.25
CA MET A 236 0.47 -18.24 1.69
C MET A 236 1.13 -19.06 0.57
N ARG A 237 0.40 -19.35 -0.49
CA ARG A 237 0.92 -20.07 -1.67
C ARG A 237 1.59 -19.16 -2.69
N PHE A 238 1.47 -17.84 -2.55
CA PHE A 238 2.08 -16.92 -3.51
C PHE A 238 3.61 -17.10 -3.59
N CYS A 239 4.07 -17.31 -4.81
CA CYS A 239 5.43 -17.01 -5.19
C CYS A 239 5.57 -15.49 -5.31
N ARG A 240 6.42 -14.86 -4.50
CA ARG A 240 6.61 -13.42 -4.47
C ARG A 240 8.05 -13.07 -4.81
N ARG A 241 8.22 -12.12 -5.73
CA ARG A 241 9.55 -11.59 -6.12
C ARG A 241 9.50 -10.08 -6.26
N THR A 242 10.64 -9.45 -6.03
CA THR A 242 10.80 -8.02 -6.22
C THR A 242 11.75 -7.75 -7.38
N PHE A 243 11.34 -6.83 -8.24
CA PHE A 243 12.11 -6.36 -9.39
C PHE A 243 12.42 -4.87 -9.19
N THR A 244 13.67 -4.48 -9.40
CA THR A 244 14.08 -3.08 -9.29
C THR A 244 14.52 -2.58 -10.67
N LEU A 245 13.84 -1.54 -11.15
CA LEU A 245 14.21 -0.77 -12.33
C LEU A 245 14.95 0.49 -11.86
N ASP A 246 16.24 0.56 -12.05
CA ASP A 246 17.00 1.78 -11.79
C ASP A 246 16.72 2.90 -12.80
N ALA A 247 17.25 4.08 -12.59
CA ALA A 247 17.02 5.21 -13.46
C ALA A 247 17.44 4.99 -14.93
N PRO A 248 18.61 4.38 -15.24
CA PRO A 248 18.97 4.01 -16.60
C PRO A 248 18.01 3.04 -17.27
N HIS A 249 17.56 1.99 -16.56
CA HIS A 249 16.56 1.05 -17.09
C HIS A 249 15.24 1.75 -17.39
N MET A 250 14.78 2.63 -16.49
CA MET A 250 13.56 3.40 -16.70
C MET A 250 13.65 4.32 -17.91
N GLU A 251 14.77 4.97 -18.11
CA GLU A 251 14.96 5.87 -19.27
C GLU A 251 14.97 5.09 -20.58
N ARG A 252 15.73 3.99 -20.65
CA ARG A 252 15.72 3.11 -21.85
C ARG A 252 14.32 2.57 -22.15
N LEU A 253 13.57 2.13 -21.10
CA LEU A 253 12.21 1.64 -21.25
C LEU A 253 11.27 2.72 -21.84
N LYS A 254 11.34 3.95 -21.34
CA LYS A 254 10.54 5.06 -21.86
C LYS A 254 10.87 5.38 -23.33
N GLN A 255 12.15 5.41 -23.68
CA GLN A 255 12.61 5.63 -25.07
C GLN A 255 12.13 4.50 -25.99
N ARG A 256 12.21 3.23 -25.53
CA ARG A 256 11.70 2.09 -26.30
C ARG A 256 10.19 2.19 -26.54
N ILE A 257 9.40 2.58 -25.52
CA ILE A 257 7.95 2.78 -25.67
C ILE A 257 7.64 3.85 -26.71
N VAL A 258 8.38 4.96 -26.69
CA VAL A 258 8.22 6.05 -27.67
C VAL A 258 8.55 5.55 -29.08
N GLY A 259 9.71 4.92 -29.29
CA GLY A 259 10.13 4.40 -30.59
C GLY A 259 9.15 3.35 -31.17
N LEU A 260 8.61 2.47 -30.34
CA LEU A 260 7.57 1.51 -30.76
C LEU A 260 6.23 2.19 -31.12
N GLY A 261 5.98 3.41 -30.60
CA GLY A 261 4.79 4.21 -30.88
C GLY A 261 4.82 5.00 -32.18
N GLU A 262 6.00 5.38 -32.70
CA GLU A 262 6.19 6.32 -33.83
C GLU A 262 5.70 5.79 -35.20
N GLY A 263 5.48 4.51 -35.38
CA GLY A 263 5.07 3.91 -36.65
C GLY A 263 3.62 4.17 -37.11
N GLN A 264 2.82 5.03 -36.48
CA GLN A 264 1.40 5.25 -36.81
C GLN A 264 1.06 6.66 -37.29
N GLY A 265 2.04 7.49 -37.68
CA GLY A 265 1.75 8.86 -38.17
C GLY A 265 1.16 9.78 -37.10
N ALA A 266 1.16 9.38 -35.82
CA ALA A 266 0.77 10.23 -34.70
C ALA A 266 1.91 11.23 -34.38
N PRO A 267 1.58 12.49 -34.04
CA PRO A 267 2.60 13.45 -33.63
C PRO A 267 3.41 12.90 -32.47
N SER A 268 4.71 13.23 -32.39
CA SER A 268 5.66 12.82 -31.37
C SER A 268 4.99 12.73 -30.00
N ARG A 269 4.75 11.52 -29.51
CA ARG A 269 4.08 11.31 -28.22
C ARG A 269 5.05 11.70 -27.12
N ARG A 270 4.58 12.51 -26.20
CA ARG A 270 5.30 12.79 -24.94
C ARG A 270 5.70 11.47 -24.27
N ALA A 271 6.94 11.39 -23.80
CA ALA A 271 7.44 10.22 -23.08
C ALA A 271 6.47 9.82 -21.94
N PRO A 272 6.20 8.53 -21.75
CA PRO A 272 5.30 8.07 -20.70
C PRO A 272 5.86 8.42 -19.32
N SER A 273 4.97 8.61 -18.34
CA SER A 273 5.39 8.74 -16.96
C SER A 273 6.08 7.45 -16.47
N THR A 274 6.89 7.57 -15.43
CA THR A 274 7.54 6.42 -14.78
C THR A 274 6.53 5.33 -14.38
N PHE A 275 5.36 5.73 -13.84
CA PHE A 275 4.27 4.81 -13.51
C PHE A 275 3.77 4.07 -14.76
N VAL A 276 3.42 4.80 -15.82
CA VAL A 276 2.91 4.20 -17.06
C VAL A 276 3.91 3.24 -17.68
N ALA A 277 5.20 3.61 -17.74
CA ALA A 277 6.22 2.75 -18.32
C ALA A 277 6.43 1.45 -17.52
N ALA A 278 6.53 1.54 -16.18
CA ALA A 278 6.71 0.38 -15.32
C ALA A 278 5.48 -0.56 -15.36
N VAL A 279 4.26 0.01 -15.35
CA VAL A 279 3.03 -0.77 -15.42
C VAL A 279 2.83 -1.40 -16.79
N ALA A 280 3.17 -0.71 -17.90
CA ALA A 280 3.12 -1.27 -19.25
C ALA A 280 4.04 -2.48 -19.38
N LEU A 281 5.27 -2.40 -18.84
CA LEU A 281 6.20 -3.54 -18.79
C LEU A 281 5.60 -4.69 -17.99
N ALA A 282 5.14 -4.46 -16.76
CA ALA A 282 4.59 -5.49 -15.91
C ALA A 282 3.35 -6.16 -16.54
N TRP A 283 2.45 -5.37 -17.16
CA TRP A 283 1.24 -5.90 -17.80
C TRP A 283 1.54 -6.73 -19.05
N THR A 284 2.53 -6.30 -19.84
CA THR A 284 3.04 -7.09 -20.97
C THR A 284 3.60 -8.44 -20.49
N CYS A 285 4.42 -8.46 -19.45
CA CYS A 285 4.95 -9.68 -18.85
C CYS A 285 3.86 -10.57 -18.27
N PHE A 286 2.86 -9.98 -17.58
CA PHE A 286 1.72 -10.69 -17.03
C PHE A 286 0.90 -11.41 -18.11
N ALA A 287 0.65 -10.75 -19.24
CA ALA A 287 -0.07 -11.36 -20.34
C ALA A 287 0.73 -12.49 -20.99
N ARG A 288 2.03 -12.32 -21.15
CA ARG A 288 2.92 -13.31 -21.81
C ARG A 288 3.19 -14.55 -20.97
N CYS A 289 3.23 -14.41 -19.65
CA CYS A 289 3.50 -15.55 -18.77
C CYS A 289 2.29 -16.48 -18.58
N ARG A 290 1.14 -16.22 -19.24
CA ARG A 290 -0.10 -16.97 -19.10
C ARG A 290 -0.64 -17.41 -20.47
N PRO A 291 -1.32 -18.57 -20.56
CA PRO A 291 -1.80 -19.14 -21.82
C PRO A 291 -3.12 -18.50 -22.27
N PHE A 292 -3.19 -17.17 -22.37
CA PHE A 292 -4.38 -16.48 -22.87
C PHE A 292 -4.54 -16.68 -24.37
N ALA A 293 -5.78 -16.91 -24.84
CA ALA A 293 -6.08 -16.93 -26.28
C ALA A 293 -5.89 -15.51 -26.87
N ALA A 294 -5.52 -15.44 -28.15
CA ALA A 294 -5.12 -14.20 -28.80
C ALA A 294 -6.19 -13.08 -28.75
N ASP A 295 -7.45 -13.44 -28.76
CA ASP A 295 -8.63 -12.55 -28.72
C ASP A 295 -9.19 -12.36 -27.31
N GLU A 296 -8.69 -13.06 -26.30
CA GLU A 296 -9.09 -12.83 -24.92
C GLU A 296 -8.63 -11.47 -24.40
N ASP A 297 -9.56 -10.76 -23.76
CA ASP A 297 -9.23 -9.51 -23.08
C ASP A 297 -8.43 -9.78 -21.79
N VAL A 298 -7.28 -9.14 -21.67
CA VAL A 298 -6.45 -9.06 -20.46
C VAL A 298 -6.66 -7.71 -19.81
N PHE A 299 -6.91 -7.69 -18.52
CA PHE A 299 -7.31 -6.49 -17.79
C PHE A 299 -6.17 -5.96 -16.93
N LEU A 300 -6.12 -4.65 -16.80
CA LEU A 300 -5.26 -3.93 -15.87
C LEU A 300 -6.12 -3.05 -14.97
N PHE A 301 -5.98 -3.22 -13.67
CA PHE A 301 -6.67 -2.43 -12.66
C PHE A 301 -5.65 -1.70 -11.77
N PHE A 302 -5.91 -0.44 -11.46
CA PHE A 302 -5.11 0.34 -10.52
C PHE A 302 -5.93 1.46 -9.89
N PHE A 303 -5.43 2.01 -8.79
CA PHE A 303 -6.02 3.18 -8.16
C PHE A 303 -5.23 4.44 -8.49
N ALA A 304 -5.94 5.52 -8.80
CA ALA A 304 -5.39 6.85 -9.03
C ALA A 304 -5.76 7.80 -7.89
N ASP A 305 -4.80 8.60 -7.43
CA ASP A 305 -5.06 9.69 -6.47
C ASP A 305 -6.05 10.69 -7.07
N ALA A 306 -7.15 10.93 -6.36
CA ALA A 306 -8.22 11.80 -6.80
C ALA A 306 -8.12 13.22 -6.20
N ARG A 307 -7.24 13.49 -5.22
CA ARG A 307 -7.17 14.78 -4.51
C ARG A 307 -7.11 16.00 -5.42
N GLY A 308 -6.26 15.97 -6.43
CA GLY A 308 -6.11 17.04 -7.40
C GLY A 308 -7.08 16.99 -8.59
N ARG A 309 -8.00 16.01 -8.62
CA ARG A 309 -9.00 15.80 -9.69
C ARG A 309 -10.42 16.13 -9.27
N LEU A 310 -10.62 16.39 -7.99
CA LEU A 310 -11.88 16.88 -7.46
C LEU A 310 -12.02 18.37 -7.76
N ASP A 311 -13.25 18.85 -7.77
CA ASP A 311 -13.59 20.27 -7.91
C ASP A 311 -14.51 20.71 -6.76
N PRO A 312 -14.01 21.51 -5.81
CA PRO A 312 -12.61 21.95 -5.67
C PRO A 312 -11.67 20.80 -5.27
N PRO A 313 -10.34 20.95 -5.50
CA PRO A 313 -9.36 19.96 -5.06
C PRO A 313 -9.35 19.77 -3.55
N ALA A 314 -9.22 18.51 -3.09
CA ALA A 314 -9.20 18.20 -1.66
C ALA A 314 -7.94 18.71 -0.92
N GLY A 315 -6.88 19.04 -1.66
CA GLY A 315 -5.60 19.48 -1.11
C GLY A 315 -4.62 18.35 -0.83
N GLU A 316 -3.33 18.70 -0.89
CA GLU A 316 -2.22 17.77 -0.69
C GLU A 316 -2.12 17.25 0.76
N ASP A 317 -2.63 18.03 1.72
CA ASP A 317 -2.65 17.77 3.15
C ASP A 317 -3.86 16.95 3.61
N TYR A 318 -4.82 16.66 2.73
CA TYR A 318 -5.98 15.82 3.06
C TYR A 318 -5.55 14.42 3.49
N PHE A 319 -5.96 14.03 4.70
CA PHE A 319 -5.69 12.70 5.27
C PHE A 319 -6.95 11.84 5.23
N GLY A 320 -6.97 10.86 4.34
CA GLY A 320 -8.10 9.96 4.11
C GLY A 320 -7.84 9.05 2.92
N ALA A 321 -8.75 8.15 2.60
CA ALA A 321 -8.69 7.41 1.35
C ALA A 321 -9.35 8.22 0.24
N CYS A 322 -8.54 8.85 -0.62
CA CYS A 322 -9.00 9.69 -1.74
C CYS A 322 -8.46 9.15 -3.06
N ILE A 323 -8.87 7.93 -3.40
CA ILE A 323 -8.42 7.20 -4.58
C ILE A 323 -9.60 6.67 -5.38
N THR A 324 -9.46 6.65 -6.70
CA THR A 324 -10.48 6.17 -7.63
C THR A 324 -9.95 5.01 -8.46
N ALA A 325 -10.81 4.04 -8.72
CA ALA A 325 -10.51 2.87 -9.53
C ALA A 325 -10.32 3.24 -11.00
N CYS A 326 -9.30 2.66 -11.62
CA CYS A 326 -9.02 2.75 -13.05
C CYS A 326 -8.90 1.35 -13.61
N LEU A 327 -9.67 1.07 -14.65
CA LEU A 327 -9.66 -0.19 -15.38
C LEU A 327 -9.32 0.07 -16.84
N THR A 328 -8.48 -0.78 -17.41
CA THR A 328 -8.25 -0.83 -18.86
C THR A 328 -8.15 -2.28 -19.32
N ARG A 329 -8.28 -2.52 -20.62
CA ARG A 329 -8.13 -3.84 -21.22
C ARG A 329 -7.51 -3.76 -22.60
N LEU A 330 -6.84 -4.82 -22.99
CA LEU A 330 -6.38 -5.10 -24.34
C LEU A 330 -6.55 -6.58 -24.65
N PRO A 331 -6.82 -6.97 -25.90
CA PRO A 331 -6.73 -8.38 -26.28
C PRO A 331 -5.29 -8.88 -26.16
N ALA A 332 -5.12 -10.14 -25.76
CA ALA A 332 -3.80 -10.73 -25.48
C ALA A 332 -2.83 -10.62 -26.68
N ARG A 333 -3.32 -10.71 -27.94
CA ARG A 333 -2.47 -10.51 -29.13
C ARG A 333 -1.74 -9.16 -29.17
N GLU A 334 -2.32 -8.09 -28.61
CA GLU A 334 -1.66 -6.80 -28.55
C GLU A 334 -0.55 -6.75 -27.50
N LEU A 335 -0.70 -7.51 -26.41
CA LEU A 335 0.30 -7.62 -25.34
C LEU A 335 1.41 -8.66 -25.65
N HIS A 336 1.17 -9.55 -26.62
CA HIS A 336 2.18 -10.49 -27.11
C HIS A 336 2.99 -9.96 -28.29
N GLY A 337 2.45 -8.98 -29.03
CA GLY A 337 3.06 -8.43 -30.24
C GLY A 337 4.37 -7.64 -29.99
N GLU A 338 5.07 -7.32 -31.08
CA GLU A 338 6.30 -6.52 -31.03
C GLU A 338 6.08 -5.14 -30.40
N ARG A 339 4.90 -4.56 -30.56
CA ARG A 339 4.50 -3.24 -30.05
C ARG A 339 3.80 -3.27 -28.70
N ALA A 340 3.83 -4.38 -27.99
CA ALA A 340 3.10 -4.60 -26.74
C ALA A 340 3.29 -3.48 -25.72
N LEU A 341 4.53 -3.04 -25.49
CA LEU A 341 4.84 -1.97 -24.54
C LEU A 341 4.16 -0.64 -24.91
N ALA A 342 4.10 -0.29 -26.20
CA ALA A 342 3.45 0.93 -26.65
C ALA A 342 1.92 0.81 -26.57
N ALA A 343 1.34 -0.35 -26.91
CA ALA A 343 -0.09 -0.63 -26.79
C ALA A 343 -0.51 -0.55 -25.32
N ALA A 344 0.20 -1.22 -24.41
CA ALA A 344 -0.04 -1.18 -22.97
C ALA A 344 0.02 0.22 -22.38
N ALA A 345 1.03 1.02 -22.78
CA ALA A 345 1.20 2.40 -22.33
C ALA A 345 0.12 3.38 -22.84
N ALA A 346 -0.55 3.03 -23.95
CA ALA A 346 -1.57 3.85 -24.60
C ALA A 346 -3.01 3.42 -24.27
N ALA A 347 -3.21 2.32 -23.56
CA ALA A 347 -4.52 1.73 -23.31
C ALA A 347 -5.48 2.69 -22.58
N ALA A 348 -6.69 2.83 -23.11
CA ALA A 348 -7.71 3.71 -22.57
C ALA A 348 -8.50 3.07 -21.42
N ARG A 349 -9.06 3.89 -20.53
CA ARG A 349 -9.96 3.42 -19.47
C ARG A 349 -11.25 2.86 -20.05
N VAL A 350 -11.71 1.75 -19.47
CA VAL A 350 -12.98 1.11 -19.83
C VAL A 350 -13.83 0.84 -18.58
N PRO A 351 -15.17 0.91 -18.66
CA PRO A 351 -16.05 0.38 -17.63
C PRO A 351 -16.26 -1.12 -17.83
N GLY A 352 -16.66 -1.84 -16.79
CA GLY A 352 -17.15 -3.21 -16.93
C GLY A 352 -16.85 -4.14 -15.76
N ALA A 353 -17.40 -5.34 -15.85
CA ALA A 353 -17.05 -6.46 -14.99
C ALA A 353 -15.70 -7.05 -15.42
N VAL A 354 -14.95 -7.57 -14.46
CA VAL A 354 -13.58 -8.02 -14.66
C VAL A 354 -13.47 -9.50 -14.27
N PRO A 355 -13.09 -10.37 -15.21
CA PRO A 355 -12.69 -11.73 -14.88
C PRO A 355 -11.36 -11.69 -14.06
N MET A 356 -11.40 -12.27 -12.86
CA MET A 356 -10.29 -12.15 -11.92
C MET A 356 -9.04 -12.92 -12.34
N ASP A 357 -9.19 -13.97 -13.11
CA ASP A 357 -8.11 -14.80 -13.66
C ASP A 357 -7.28 -14.10 -14.76
N ARG A 358 -7.85 -13.07 -15.39
CA ARG A 358 -7.24 -12.26 -16.46
C ARG A 358 -6.90 -10.83 -16.04
N LEU A 359 -6.92 -10.58 -14.73
CA LEU A 359 -6.67 -9.26 -14.16
C LEU A 359 -5.27 -9.15 -13.56
N MET A 360 -4.49 -8.19 -14.01
CA MET A 360 -3.35 -7.68 -13.25
C MET A 360 -3.82 -6.49 -12.38
N ASN A 361 -3.59 -6.58 -11.08
CA ASN A 361 -3.92 -5.52 -10.12
C ASN A 361 -2.65 -4.79 -9.69
N VAL A 362 -2.65 -3.47 -9.82
CA VAL A 362 -1.50 -2.63 -9.42
C VAL A 362 -1.88 -1.74 -8.24
N SER A 363 -1.12 -1.88 -7.15
CA SER A 363 -1.21 -1.04 -5.96
C SER A 363 0.05 -0.19 -5.79
N GLY A 364 -0.05 0.89 -5.02
CA GLY A 364 1.07 1.79 -4.76
C GLY A 364 1.35 2.78 -5.88
N SER A 365 2.51 3.43 -5.82
CA SER A 365 2.90 4.48 -6.77
C SER A 365 4.41 4.62 -6.83
N SER A 366 4.96 4.85 -8.03
CA SER A 366 6.36 5.28 -8.22
C SER A 366 6.66 6.64 -7.57
N GLY A 367 5.64 7.36 -7.12
CA GLY A 367 5.76 8.61 -6.36
C GLY A 367 5.99 8.40 -4.85
N PHE A 368 5.74 7.21 -4.32
CA PHE A 368 5.92 6.94 -2.88
C PHE A 368 7.40 6.83 -2.52
N ARG A 369 7.90 7.85 -1.81
CA ARG A 369 9.30 8.01 -1.39
C ARG A 369 9.61 7.23 -0.11
N VAL A 370 9.16 5.99 -0.03
CA VAL A 370 9.16 5.16 1.19
C VAL A 370 10.54 5.08 1.84
N TYR A 371 11.57 4.79 1.04
CA TYR A 371 12.94 4.67 1.52
C TYR A 371 13.53 5.97 2.06
N GLU A 372 13.05 7.11 1.56
CA GLU A 372 13.54 8.43 1.98
C GLU A 372 12.85 8.90 3.25
N VAL A 373 11.52 8.68 3.33
CA VAL A 373 10.71 9.18 4.46
C VAL A 373 10.77 8.28 5.70
N ALA A 374 11.10 7.00 5.55
CA ALA A 374 11.10 6.02 6.63
C ALA A 374 12.47 5.86 7.30
N ASP A 375 13.26 6.93 7.42
CA ASP A 375 14.48 6.96 8.21
C ASP A 375 14.15 7.41 9.65
N PHE A 376 14.19 6.48 10.58
CA PHE A 376 13.89 6.72 12.01
C PHE A 376 15.13 7.13 12.84
N GLY A 377 16.22 7.53 12.19
CA GLY A 377 17.46 7.95 12.86
C GLY A 377 18.54 6.86 12.91
N TRP A 378 18.25 5.70 12.34
CA TRP A 378 19.23 4.61 12.15
C TRP A 378 19.38 4.21 10.68
N GLY A 379 19.14 5.16 9.76
CA GLY A 379 19.28 5.00 8.33
C GLY A 379 17.99 4.54 7.64
N ARG A 380 18.05 4.51 6.30
CA ARG A 380 16.94 4.11 5.43
C ARG A 380 16.73 2.61 5.50
N PRO A 381 15.46 2.12 5.41
CA PRO A 381 15.20 0.69 5.33
C PRO A 381 15.94 0.07 4.14
N ARG A 382 16.38 -1.15 4.30
CA ARG A 382 16.98 -1.94 3.22
C ARG A 382 15.91 -2.38 2.22
N ARG A 383 14.72 -2.71 2.72
CA ARG A 383 13.56 -3.18 1.96
C ARG A 383 12.26 -2.63 2.54
N THR A 384 11.31 -2.35 1.65
CA THR A 384 9.91 -2.17 2.01
C THR A 384 9.05 -3.11 1.19
N GLU A 385 8.05 -3.72 1.82
CA GLU A 385 7.12 -4.62 1.15
C GLU A 385 5.67 -4.31 1.53
N ASN A 386 4.79 -4.38 0.54
CA ASN A 386 3.36 -4.50 0.80
C ASN A 386 3.09 -5.95 1.23
N VAL A 387 2.69 -6.14 2.48
CA VAL A 387 2.54 -7.50 3.03
C VAL A 387 1.32 -8.17 2.45
N ARG A 388 0.18 -7.48 2.46
CA ARG A 388 -1.08 -8.07 2.01
C ARG A 388 -1.25 -7.97 0.50
N MET A 389 -0.89 -9.04 -0.19
CA MET A 389 -1.18 -9.25 -1.59
C MET A 389 -2.41 -10.16 -1.67
N ASN A 390 -3.50 -9.68 -2.23
CA ASN A 390 -4.82 -10.32 -2.17
C ASN A 390 -5.27 -10.91 -3.49
N HIS A 391 -4.41 -10.88 -4.51
CA HIS A 391 -4.81 -11.23 -5.88
C HIS A 391 -3.66 -11.88 -6.64
N ASP A 392 -3.95 -12.93 -7.42
CA ASP A 392 -2.99 -13.56 -8.34
C ASP A 392 -2.68 -12.62 -9.50
N GLY A 393 -1.42 -12.20 -9.64
CA GLY A 393 -1.00 -11.14 -10.55
C GLY A 393 -1.07 -9.75 -9.92
N GLN A 394 -1.04 -9.65 -8.59
CA GLN A 394 -0.89 -8.35 -7.94
C GLN A 394 0.54 -7.85 -8.02
N VAL A 395 0.66 -6.55 -8.34
CA VAL A 395 1.93 -5.83 -8.40
C VAL A 395 1.85 -4.63 -7.46
N ALA A 396 2.79 -4.52 -6.54
CA ALA A 396 2.93 -3.35 -5.68
C ALA A 396 4.11 -2.49 -6.13
N LEU A 397 3.88 -1.18 -6.29
CA LEU A 397 4.87 -0.22 -6.75
C LEU A 397 5.25 0.77 -5.65
N VAL A 398 6.55 1.02 -5.54
CA VAL A 398 7.11 2.14 -4.79
C VAL A 398 8.31 2.72 -5.52
N ARG A 399 8.76 3.92 -5.16
CA ARG A 399 10.04 4.44 -5.63
C ARG A 399 11.17 3.55 -5.13
N ALA A 400 12.12 3.23 -6.01
CA ALA A 400 13.27 2.43 -5.64
C ALA A 400 14.18 3.16 -4.62
N ARG A 401 15.01 2.41 -3.92
CA ARG A 401 15.89 2.93 -2.87
C ARG A 401 16.90 3.97 -3.36
N ASP A 402 17.26 3.94 -4.64
CA ASP A 402 18.09 4.95 -5.30
C ASP A 402 17.42 6.34 -5.46
N GLY A 403 16.13 6.45 -5.15
CA GLY A 403 15.33 7.67 -5.24
C GLY A 403 14.91 8.06 -6.68
N ARG A 404 15.28 7.29 -7.70
CA ARG A 404 15.05 7.59 -9.12
C ARG A 404 14.34 6.48 -9.88
N GLY A 405 14.61 5.23 -9.51
CA GLY A 405 14.02 4.05 -10.10
C GLY A 405 12.67 3.66 -9.50
N VAL A 406 12.22 2.45 -9.82
CA VAL A 406 10.97 1.85 -9.33
C VAL A 406 11.23 0.45 -8.83
N GLN A 407 10.67 0.12 -7.67
CA GLN A 407 10.56 -1.24 -7.16
C GLN A 407 9.17 -1.77 -7.48
N LEU A 408 9.11 -2.98 -8.03
CA LEU A 408 7.89 -3.74 -8.28
C LEU A 408 7.94 -5.03 -7.48
N SER A 409 7.04 -5.20 -6.51
CA SER A 409 6.85 -6.49 -5.82
C SER A 409 5.68 -7.21 -6.47
N VAL A 410 5.92 -8.42 -6.98
CA VAL A 410 4.97 -9.22 -7.77
C VAL A 410 4.59 -10.47 -7.00
N ALA A 411 3.29 -10.80 -6.99
CA ALA A 411 2.75 -12.03 -6.41
C ALA A 411 1.99 -12.85 -7.45
N MET A 412 2.31 -14.14 -7.55
CA MET A 412 1.64 -15.09 -8.43
C MET A 412 1.45 -16.44 -7.72
N LEU A 413 0.35 -17.14 -8.00
CA LEU A 413 0.08 -18.45 -7.42
C LEU A 413 1.00 -19.52 -8.00
N GLU A 414 1.21 -19.49 -9.32
CA GLU A 414 1.99 -20.50 -10.02
C GLU A 414 3.44 -20.06 -10.19
N ARG A 415 4.38 -20.87 -9.68
CA ARG A 415 5.83 -20.63 -9.84
C ARG A 415 6.24 -20.51 -11.31
N ALA A 416 5.68 -21.36 -12.19
CA ALA A 416 5.96 -21.33 -13.62
C ALA A 416 5.61 -19.97 -14.25
N HIS A 417 4.49 -19.36 -13.83
CA HIS A 417 4.10 -18.02 -14.29
C HIS A 417 5.10 -16.97 -13.78
N MET A 418 5.56 -17.06 -12.53
CA MET A 418 6.56 -16.14 -12.00
C MET A 418 7.90 -16.26 -12.71
N ASP A 419 8.34 -17.47 -13.03
CA ASP A 419 9.60 -17.68 -13.74
C ASP A 419 9.53 -17.18 -15.20
N ALA A 420 8.42 -17.41 -15.90
CA ALA A 420 8.16 -16.84 -17.21
C ALA A 420 8.08 -15.29 -17.15
N PHE A 421 7.37 -14.74 -16.17
CA PHE A 421 7.32 -13.29 -15.94
C PHE A 421 8.73 -12.70 -15.76
N LYS A 422 9.58 -13.33 -14.92
CA LYS A 422 10.98 -12.89 -14.72
C LYS A 422 11.77 -12.93 -16.02
N SER A 423 11.63 -13.98 -16.82
CA SER A 423 12.31 -14.11 -18.11
C SER A 423 11.92 -13.00 -19.08
N ASP A 424 10.62 -12.77 -19.25
CA ASP A 424 10.09 -11.70 -20.11
C ASP A 424 10.49 -10.31 -19.62
N PHE A 425 10.42 -10.09 -18.29
CA PHE A 425 10.78 -8.82 -17.67
C PHE A 425 12.23 -8.45 -17.96
N LEU A 426 13.16 -9.37 -17.78
CA LEU A 426 14.57 -9.17 -18.08
C LEU A 426 14.81 -9.05 -19.59
N GLY A 427 14.18 -9.86 -20.42
CA GLY A 427 14.30 -9.81 -21.88
C GLY A 427 13.77 -8.52 -22.51
N LEU A 428 12.75 -7.92 -21.91
CA LEU A 428 12.21 -6.64 -22.38
C LEU A 428 13.02 -5.41 -21.93
N LEU A 429 13.89 -5.57 -20.95
CA LEU A 429 14.80 -4.50 -20.51
C LEU A 429 16.10 -4.44 -21.34
N GLY A 430 16.46 -5.52 -22.00
CA GLY A 430 17.62 -5.64 -22.91
C GLY A 430 18.89 -5.82 -22.15
#